data_5a9c1d0f25b36b75d7a4fba59d00f81c
#
_entry.id   5a9c1d0f25b36b75d7a4fba59d00f81c
#
_cell.length_a   1.000
_cell.length_b   1.000
_cell.length_c   1.000
_cell.angle_alpha   90.00
_cell.angle_beta   90.00
_cell.angle_gamma   90.00
#
_symmetry.space_group_name_H-M   'P 1'
#
loop_
_entity.id
_entity.type
_entity.pdbx_description
1 polymer ?
#
loop_
_entity_poly.entity_id
_entity_poly.type
_entity_poly.pdbx_seq_one_letter_code
_entity_poly.pdbx_strand_id
1 'polypeptide(L)'
;MDLYNREAENNSFRIPGCEFIDKGVELMRFTISGKNIEVTDGLRSAVTDKLGKLERYFTPETEIIVTMSVEKERQKIEVTIPVKGNIIRSEQVSNDMYVSIDLVEEVIERQLRKYKNKIVEKHQDGGNFRQEFIEKEVEDEEEIKIIRTKHFGIKPMYPEDACVQMELLGHNFFVFRNAENDEVCVVYKRKGNTYGLIEPEC
;
A
#
# COMPACT_ATOMS: atom_id res chain seq x y z
N MET A 1 -43.39 -31.82 -11.74
CA MET A 1 -43.75 -30.56 -12.40
C MET A 1 -43.21 -29.49 -11.47
N ASP A 2 -42.20 -28.96 -11.74
CA ASP A 2 -41.13 -28.40 -12.55
C ASP A 2 -40.34 -27.45 -11.63
N LEU A 3 -39.10 -27.78 -11.32
CA LEU A 3 -37.86 -27.29 -11.89
C LEU A 3 -37.84 -25.76 -12.10
N TYR A 4 -37.18 -25.05 -11.22
CA TYR A 4 -36.42 -23.85 -11.58
C TYR A 4 -35.09 -23.83 -10.85
N ASN A 5 -34.13 -24.49 -11.50
CA ASN A 5 -32.70 -24.25 -11.31
C ASN A 5 -32.41 -22.84 -11.86
N ARG A 6 -31.95 -21.92 -11.02
CA ARG A 6 -31.27 -20.68 -11.45
C ARG A 6 -29.81 -20.82 -11.09
N GLU A 7 -29.04 -21.23 -12.06
CA GLU A 7 -27.59 -21.03 -12.10
C GLU A 7 -27.31 -19.54 -12.03
N ALA A 8 -26.71 -19.11 -10.93
CA ALA A 8 -26.06 -17.82 -10.82
C ALA A 8 -24.74 -17.91 -11.62
N GLU A 9 -24.72 -17.39 -12.82
CA GLU A 9 -23.52 -17.17 -13.61
C GLU A 9 -22.59 -16.22 -12.84
N ASN A 10 -21.56 -16.81 -12.24
CA ASN A 10 -20.41 -16.11 -11.69
C ASN A 10 -19.59 -15.55 -12.86
N ASN A 11 -19.85 -14.31 -13.21
CA ASN A 11 -19.08 -13.57 -14.21
C ASN A 11 -17.76 -13.12 -13.59
N SER A 12 -16.83 -14.08 -13.40
CA SER A 12 -15.48 -13.82 -12.95
C SER A 12 -14.67 -13.25 -14.11
N PHE A 13 -14.35 -11.98 -14.03
CA PHE A 13 -13.41 -11.30 -14.91
C PHE A 13 -12.01 -11.97 -14.74
N ARG A 14 -11.67 -12.89 -15.65
CA ARG A 14 -10.38 -13.57 -15.66
C ARG A 14 -9.31 -12.61 -16.19
N ILE A 15 -8.43 -12.17 -15.31
CA ILE A 15 -7.16 -11.56 -15.69
C ILE A 15 -6.19 -12.71 -16.02
N PRO A 16 -5.59 -12.78 -17.24
CA PRO A 16 -4.64 -13.83 -17.58
C PRO A 16 -3.41 -13.77 -16.68
N GLY A 17 -3.11 -14.86 -15.97
CA GLY A 17 -1.92 -15.01 -15.13
C GLY A 17 -2.15 -15.07 -13.61
N CYS A 18 -3.40 -15.07 -13.13
CA CYS A 18 -3.71 -15.31 -11.71
C CYS A 18 -4.21 -16.74 -11.53
N GLU A 19 -3.40 -17.60 -10.93
CA GLU A 19 -3.84 -18.89 -10.40
C GLU A 19 -4.12 -18.78 -8.91
N PHE A 20 -5.32 -19.19 -8.50
CA PHE A 20 -5.69 -19.31 -7.09
C PHE A 20 -5.17 -20.65 -6.56
N ILE A 21 -4.37 -20.63 -5.50
CA ILE A 21 -4.00 -21.85 -4.76
C ILE A 21 -5.05 -22.04 -3.67
N ASP A 22 -6.02 -22.91 -3.96
CA ASP A 22 -6.98 -23.40 -2.98
C ASP A 22 -6.35 -24.61 -2.23
N LYS A 23 -5.84 -24.35 -1.03
CA LYS A 23 -5.57 -25.39 -0.03
C LYS A 23 -6.49 -25.10 1.14
N GLY A 24 -7.62 -25.76 1.22
CA GLY A 24 -8.66 -25.93 2.24
C GLY A 24 -8.46 -25.46 3.69
N VAL A 25 -7.69 -24.40 3.91
CA VAL A 25 -7.58 -23.62 5.13
C VAL A 25 -7.87 -22.19 4.70
N GLU A 26 -8.68 -21.44 5.43
CA GLU A 26 -8.95 -20.01 5.17
C GLU A 26 -7.65 -19.19 5.26
N LEU A 27 -6.85 -19.24 4.21
CA LEU A 27 -5.59 -18.52 4.07
C LEU A 27 -5.87 -17.17 3.40
N MET A 28 -5.08 -16.16 3.77
CA MET A 28 -5.09 -14.86 3.10
C MET A 28 -4.89 -15.04 1.59
N ARG A 29 -5.56 -14.20 0.79
CA ARG A 29 -5.44 -14.25 -0.66
C ARG A 29 -4.21 -13.47 -1.12
N PHE A 30 -3.39 -14.09 -1.97
CA PHE A 30 -2.24 -13.45 -2.60
C PHE A 30 -2.51 -13.23 -4.07
N THR A 31 -2.43 -11.96 -4.50
CA THR A 31 -2.44 -11.58 -5.91
C THR A 31 -1.02 -11.18 -6.29
N ILE A 32 -0.31 -12.07 -7.00
CA ILE A 32 1.11 -11.90 -7.34
C ILE A 32 1.24 -11.63 -8.84
N SER A 33 1.85 -10.50 -9.19
CA SER A 33 2.09 -10.07 -10.56
C SER A 33 3.56 -9.73 -10.82
N GLY A 34 4.02 -9.92 -12.06
CA GLY A 34 5.36 -9.57 -12.51
C GLY A 34 5.33 -8.51 -13.61
N LYS A 35 6.19 -7.51 -13.52
CA LYS A 35 6.43 -6.51 -14.56
C LYS A 35 7.87 -6.64 -15.05
N ASN A 36 8.07 -7.00 -16.31
CA ASN A 36 9.37 -7.33 -16.90
C ASN A 36 10.10 -8.51 -16.21
N ILE A 37 9.35 -9.38 -15.55
CA ILE A 37 9.84 -10.62 -14.92
C ILE A 37 8.70 -11.66 -14.96
N GLU A 38 9.07 -12.90 -15.24
CA GLU A 38 8.15 -14.03 -15.07
C GLU A 38 8.09 -14.44 -13.58
N VAL A 39 6.88 -14.60 -13.05
CA VAL A 39 6.67 -15.07 -11.68
C VAL A 39 6.80 -16.59 -11.67
N THR A 40 8.00 -17.07 -11.38
CA THR A 40 8.26 -18.51 -11.25
C THR A 40 7.61 -19.09 -10.00
N ASP A 41 7.41 -20.43 -9.97
CA ASP A 41 6.88 -21.13 -8.80
C ASP A 41 7.75 -20.92 -7.56
N GLY A 42 9.07 -20.83 -7.73
CA GLY A 42 10.01 -20.54 -6.63
C GLY A 42 9.79 -19.15 -6.04
N LEU A 43 9.58 -18.13 -6.86
CA LEU A 43 9.28 -16.77 -6.39
C LEU A 43 7.91 -16.71 -5.74
N ARG A 44 6.91 -17.38 -6.30
CA ARG A 44 5.57 -17.48 -5.72
C ARG A 44 5.61 -18.14 -4.34
N SER A 45 6.30 -19.27 -4.21
CA SER A 45 6.48 -19.97 -2.93
C SER A 45 7.20 -19.07 -1.92
N ALA A 46 8.29 -18.43 -2.30
CA ALA A 46 9.02 -17.52 -1.41
C ALA A 46 8.16 -16.36 -0.89
N VAL A 47 7.38 -15.73 -1.76
CA VAL A 47 6.42 -14.67 -1.36
C VAL A 47 5.39 -15.21 -0.39
N THR A 48 4.76 -16.36 -0.71
CA THR A 48 3.72 -16.96 0.13
C THR A 48 4.28 -17.40 1.49
N ASP A 49 5.46 -18.00 1.54
CA ASP A 49 6.09 -18.48 2.77
C ASP A 49 6.51 -17.31 3.68
N LYS A 50 7.05 -16.23 3.10
CA LYS A 50 7.53 -15.07 3.86
C LYS A 50 6.39 -14.16 4.31
N LEU A 51 5.55 -13.72 3.38
CA LEU A 51 4.44 -12.82 3.69
C LEU A 51 3.28 -13.55 4.38
N GLY A 52 3.18 -14.88 4.25
CA GLY A 52 2.22 -15.70 5.00
C GLY A 52 2.34 -15.57 6.51
N LYS A 53 3.53 -15.25 7.04
CA LYS A 53 3.73 -14.97 8.47
C LYS A 53 2.93 -13.76 8.95
N LEU A 54 2.57 -12.85 8.06
CA LEU A 54 1.75 -11.68 8.36
C LEU A 54 0.28 -12.05 8.61
N GLU A 55 -0.15 -13.29 8.30
CA GLU A 55 -1.49 -13.81 8.57
C GLU A 55 -1.92 -13.63 10.04
N ARG A 56 -0.97 -13.69 10.96
CA ARG A 56 -1.21 -13.47 12.39
C ARG A 56 -1.78 -12.07 12.71
N TYR A 57 -1.57 -11.08 11.84
CA TYR A 57 -2.04 -9.71 12.04
C TYR A 57 -3.40 -9.45 11.38
N PHE A 58 -3.79 -10.25 10.39
CA PHE A 58 -4.95 -10.00 9.53
C PHE A 58 -6.01 -11.10 9.63
N THR A 59 -7.21 -10.79 9.15
CA THR A 59 -8.27 -11.78 8.95
C THR A 59 -8.07 -12.52 7.62
N PRO A 60 -8.61 -13.74 7.46
CA PRO A 60 -8.49 -14.53 6.24
C PRO A 60 -9.01 -13.85 4.96
N GLU A 61 -9.91 -12.87 5.12
CA GLU A 61 -10.48 -12.10 4.00
C GLU A 61 -9.52 -11.04 3.42
N THR A 62 -8.38 -10.80 4.10
CA THR A 62 -7.42 -9.78 3.67
C THR A 62 -6.66 -10.25 2.43
N GLU A 63 -6.60 -9.40 1.42
CA GLU A 63 -5.83 -9.62 0.20
C GLU A 63 -4.45 -8.96 0.31
N ILE A 64 -3.40 -9.68 -0.09
CA ILE A 64 -2.05 -9.14 -0.25
C ILE A 64 -1.74 -9.05 -1.74
N ILE A 65 -1.56 -7.83 -2.23
CA ILE A 65 -1.21 -7.55 -3.62
C ILE A 65 0.30 -7.36 -3.70
N VAL A 66 0.96 -8.21 -4.49
CA VAL A 66 2.42 -8.21 -4.69
C VAL A 66 2.73 -7.94 -6.15
N THR A 67 3.54 -6.92 -6.40
CA THR A 67 4.06 -6.63 -7.73
C THR A 67 5.58 -6.70 -7.72
N MET A 68 6.14 -7.61 -8.51
CA MET A 68 7.57 -7.74 -8.71
C MET A 68 7.97 -7.10 -10.03
N SER A 69 9.08 -6.39 -10.07
CA SER A 69 9.59 -5.80 -11.31
C SER A 69 11.11 -5.86 -11.36
N VAL A 70 11.63 -5.99 -12.59
CA VAL A 70 13.09 -5.96 -12.86
C VAL A 70 13.41 -4.84 -13.83
N GLU A 71 14.31 -3.96 -13.42
CA GLU A 71 14.86 -2.88 -14.26
C GLU A 71 16.39 -2.95 -14.22
N LYS A 72 16.98 -3.51 -15.26
CA LYS A 72 18.42 -3.80 -15.33
C LYS A 72 18.84 -4.72 -14.18
N GLU A 73 19.73 -4.26 -13.28
CA GLU A 73 20.18 -5.01 -12.11
C GLU A 73 19.32 -4.78 -10.85
N ARG A 74 18.30 -3.92 -10.95
CA ARG A 74 17.42 -3.58 -9.81
C ARG A 74 16.20 -4.48 -9.83
N GLN A 75 16.06 -5.31 -8.81
CA GLN A 75 14.93 -6.17 -8.58
C GLN A 75 14.07 -5.56 -7.48
N LYS A 76 12.88 -5.13 -7.85
CA LYS A 76 11.97 -4.41 -6.99
C LYS A 76 10.75 -5.26 -6.68
N ILE A 77 10.36 -5.27 -5.41
CA ILE A 77 9.09 -5.79 -4.93
C ILE A 77 8.28 -4.66 -4.30
N GLU A 78 7.02 -4.62 -4.63
CA GLU A 78 6.03 -3.75 -4.04
C GLU A 78 4.91 -4.61 -3.45
N VAL A 79 4.59 -4.39 -2.18
CA VAL A 79 3.51 -5.07 -1.47
C VAL A 79 2.50 -4.05 -1.01
N THR A 80 1.24 -4.28 -1.35
CA THR A 80 0.10 -3.45 -0.95
C THR A 80 -0.93 -4.32 -0.24
N ILE A 81 -1.31 -3.94 0.97
CA ILE A 81 -2.31 -4.61 1.79
C ILE A 81 -3.41 -3.59 2.08
N PRO A 82 -4.55 -3.63 1.35
CA PRO A 82 -5.69 -2.80 1.66
C PRO A 82 -6.36 -3.32 2.94
N VAL A 83 -6.46 -2.46 3.94
CA VAL A 83 -7.20 -2.71 5.18
C VAL A 83 -8.29 -1.67 5.30
N LYS A 84 -9.40 -2.00 5.97
CA LYS A 84 -10.56 -1.11 6.06
C LYS A 84 -10.14 0.31 6.49
N GLY A 85 -10.30 1.28 5.58
CA GLY A 85 -9.98 2.70 5.81
C GLY A 85 -8.50 3.08 5.74
N ASN A 86 -7.58 2.13 5.47
CA ASN A 86 -6.15 2.38 5.34
C ASN A 86 -5.53 1.49 4.27
N ILE A 87 -4.34 1.87 3.82
CA ILE A 87 -3.52 1.05 2.91
C ILE A 87 -2.13 0.94 3.52
N ILE A 88 -1.67 -0.30 3.70
CA ILE A 88 -0.28 -0.59 4.06
C ILE A 88 0.46 -0.87 2.76
N ARG A 89 1.53 -0.11 2.50
CA ARG A 89 2.33 -0.26 1.30
C ARG A 89 3.81 -0.17 1.63
N SER A 90 4.58 -1.07 1.04
CA SER A 90 6.04 -1.06 1.13
C SER A 90 6.66 -1.44 -0.20
N GLU A 91 7.75 -0.78 -0.53
CA GLU A 91 8.55 -1.03 -1.72
C GLU A 91 10.00 -1.27 -1.30
N GLN A 92 10.60 -2.36 -1.78
CA GLN A 92 11.99 -2.68 -1.55
C GLN A 92 12.71 -3.02 -2.84
N VAL A 93 13.96 -2.64 -2.93
CA VAL A 93 14.80 -2.82 -4.12
C VAL A 93 16.14 -3.39 -3.71
N SER A 94 16.56 -4.48 -4.37
CA SER A 94 17.89 -5.04 -4.22
C SER A 94 18.42 -5.54 -5.58
N ASN A 95 19.54 -6.23 -5.59
CA ASN A 95 20.06 -6.94 -6.75
C ASN A 95 19.55 -8.39 -6.85
N ASP A 96 18.78 -8.85 -5.87
CA ASP A 96 18.19 -10.19 -5.81
C ASP A 96 16.75 -10.10 -5.32
N MET A 97 15.80 -10.74 -6.03
CA MET A 97 14.38 -10.71 -5.70
C MET A 97 14.08 -11.38 -4.35
N TYR A 98 14.78 -12.45 -4.01
CA TYR A 98 14.61 -13.14 -2.73
C TYR A 98 15.00 -12.23 -1.55
N VAL A 99 16.10 -11.48 -1.70
CA VAL A 99 16.51 -10.47 -0.72
C VAL A 99 15.47 -9.35 -0.62
N SER A 100 14.92 -8.91 -1.75
CA SER A 100 13.85 -7.90 -1.75
C SER A 100 12.59 -8.38 -1.03
N ILE A 101 12.24 -9.69 -1.16
CA ILE A 101 11.12 -10.33 -0.45
C ILE A 101 11.37 -10.31 1.07
N ASP A 102 12.57 -10.65 1.52
CA ASP A 102 12.91 -10.65 2.94
C ASP A 102 12.84 -9.22 3.53
N LEU A 103 13.41 -8.26 2.82
CA LEU A 103 13.40 -6.86 3.25
C LEU A 103 11.98 -6.26 3.33
N VAL A 104 11.10 -6.58 2.38
CA VAL A 104 9.72 -6.06 2.40
C VAL A 104 8.90 -6.67 3.52
N GLU A 105 9.09 -7.96 3.84
CA GLU A 105 8.44 -8.62 4.97
C GLU A 105 8.81 -7.92 6.28
N GLU A 106 10.12 -7.71 6.54
CA GLU A 106 10.63 -7.05 7.74
C GLU A 106 10.08 -5.62 7.90
N VAL A 107 10.06 -4.85 6.80
CA VAL A 107 9.55 -3.46 6.84
C VAL A 107 8.06 -3.43 7.14
N ILE A 108 7.25 -4.31 6.50
CA ILE A 108 5.81 -4.38 6.74
C ILE A 108 5.53 -4.81 8.19
N GLU A 109 6.24 -5.83 8.68
CA GLU A 109 6.07 -6.28 10.06
C GLU A 109 6.37 -5.17 11.07
N ARG A 110 7.45 -4.42 10.87
CA ARG A 110 7.79 -3.25 11.70
C ARG A 110 6.73 -2.15 11.63
N GLN A 111 6.18 -1.88 10.44
CA GLN A 111 5.07 -0.94 10.28
C GLN A 111 3.82 -1.40 11.02
N LEU A 112 3.47 -2.68 10.91
CA LEU A 112 2.33 -3.28 11.60
C LEU A 112 2.49 -3.20 13.12
N ARG A 113 3.66 -3.52 13.65
CA ARG A 113 3.94 -3.40 15.08
C ARG A 113 3.80 -1.94 15.56
N LYS A 114 4.41 -0.99 14.82
CA LYS A 114 4.39 0.44 15.20
C LYS A 114 2.99 1.06 15.14
N TYR A 115 2.15 0.65 14.19
CA TYR A 115 0.86 1.31 13.93
C TYR A 115 -0.37 0.46 14.29
N LYS A 116 -0.16 -0.75 14.81
CA LYS A 116 -1.22 -1.70 15.16
C LYS A 116 -2.34 -1.05 15.99
N ASN A 117 -2.01 -0.47 17.11
CA ASN A 117 -2.99 0.12 18.04
C ASN A 117 -3.74 1.28 17.37
N LYS A 118 -3.04 2.14 16.61
CA LYS A 118 -3.63 3.31 15.92
C LYS A 118 -4.59 2.95 14.79
N ILE A 119 -4.33 1.83 14.10
CA ILE A 119 -5.20 1.35 13.02
C ILE A 119 -6.46 0.71 13.61
N VAL A 120 -6.33 0.03 14.75
CA VAL A 120 -7.46 -0.63 15.42
C VAL A 120 -8.33 0.38 16.17
N GLU A 121 -7.75 1.35 16.88
CA GLU A 121 -8.52 2.35 17.66
C GLU A 121 -9.38 3.27 16.78
N LYS A 122 -8.93 3.62 15.57
CA LYS A 122 -9.72 4.44 14.65
C LYS A 122 -10.95 3.74 14.07
N HIS A 123 -10.99 2.42 14.14
CA HIS A 123 -12.05 1.62 13.53
C HIS A 123 -12.60 0.65 14.59
N GLN A 124 -13.57 1.11 15.38
CA GLN A 124 -14.31 0.32 16.38
C GLN A 124 -14.98 -0.95 15.79
N ASP A 125 -15.01 -1.07 14.47
CA ASP A 125 -15.35 -2.28 13.71
C ASP A 125 -14.07 -2.84 13.08
N GLY A 126 -13.24 -3.55 13.85
CA GLY A 126 -11.95 -4.13 13.43
C GLY A 126 -12.03 -5.19 12.35
N GLY A 127 -12.56 -4.82 11.17
CA GLY A 127 -12.96 -5.75 10.13
C GLY A 127 -11.83 -6.57 9.49
N ASN A 128 -10.54 -6.21 9.62
CA ASN A 128 -9.44 -6.91 8.96
C ASN A 128 -8.26 -7.27 9.85
N PHE A 129 -8.33 -6.99 11.18
CA PHE A 129 -7.27 -7.34 12.14
C PHE A 129 -7.76 -8.35 13.17
N ARG A 130 -6.90 -9.31 13.55
CA ARG A 130 -7.19 -10.28 14.60
C ARG A 130 -7.11 -9.62 15.98
N GLN A 131 -8.21 -9.68 16.74
CA GLN A 131 -8.36 -9.06 18.04
C GLN A 131 -7.44 -9.65 19.13
N GLU A 132 -7.05 -10.92 18.98
CA GLU A 132 -6.19 -11.65 19.94
C GLU A 132 -4.76 -11.09 20.06
N PHE A 133 -4.31 -10.34 19.05
CA PHE A 133 -2.98 -9.69 19.05
C PHE A 133 -2.97 -8.30 19.68
N ILE A 134 -4.12 -7.78 20.11
CA ILE A 134 -4.24 -6.41 20.63
C ILE A 134 -3.71 -6.29 22.07
N GLU A 135 -3.69 -7.39 22.85
CA GLU A 135 -3.50 -7.33 24.32
C GLU A 135 -2.05 -7.50 24.83
N LYS A 136 -1.05 -7.72 23.98
CA LYS A 136 0.31 -8.06 24.47
C LYS A 136 1.43 -7.30 23.81
N GLU A 137 1.66 -6.07 24.06
CA GLU A 137 2.98 -5.44 24.03
C GLU A 137 2.81 -3.92 24.11
N VAL A 138 2.83 -3.42 25.33
CA VAL A 138 3.05 -1.99 25.63
C VAL A 138 4.56 -1.79 25.71
N GLU A 139 5.21 -1.56 24.58
CA GLU A 139 6.55 -0.98 24.54
C GLU A 139 6.47 0.34 23.82
N ASP A 140 6.89 1.41 24.52
CA ASP A 140 7.09 2.81 24.11
C ASP A 140 6.36 3.24 22.81
N GLU A 141 5.07 3.51 22.92
CA GLU A 141 4.28 4.06 21.81
C GLU A 141 4.73 5.49 21.54
N GLU A 142 5.50 5.71 20.48
CA GLU A 142 5.65 7.04 19.90
C GLU A 142 4.27 7.52 19.42
N GLU A 143 3.55 8.23 20.28
CA GLU A 143 2.25 8.79 19.98
C GLU A 143 2.34 9.78 18.81
N ILE A 144 1.56 9.56 17.74
CA ILE A 144 1.49 10.53 16.65
C ILE A 144 0.71 11.75 17.14
N LYS A 145 1.44 12.82 17.48
CA LYS A 145 0.85 14.09 17.91
C LYS A 145 0.92 15.12 16.81
N ILE A 146 -0.19 15.76 16.51
CA ILE A 146 -0.20 16.99 15.72
C ILE A 146 0.18 18.14 16.67
N ILE A 147 1.47 18.48 16.68
CA ILE A 147 2.02 19.52 17.58
C ILE A 147 1.86 20.93 17.01
N ARG A 148 1.51 21.07 15.73
CA ARG A 148 1.35 22.39 15.08
C ARG A 148 0.33 22.31 13.95
N THR A 149 -0.63 23.23 13.99
CA THR A 149 -1.56 23.50 12.89
C THR A 149 -1.21 24.88 12.29
N LYS A 150 -1.14 24.96 10.96
CA LYS A 150 -0.92 26.21 10.23
C LYS A 150 -2.12 26.48 9.33
N HIS A 151 -2.61 27.71 9.37
CA HIS A 151 -3.61 28.23 8.43
C HIS A 151 -2.94 29.26 7.53
N PHE A 152 -3.11 29.13 6.22
CA PHE A 152 -2.58 30.07 5.25
C PHE A 152 -3.54 30.21 4.08
N GLY A 153 -3.56 31.41 3.48
CA GLY A 153 -4.35 31.66 2.29
C GLY A 153 -3.66 31.05 1.06
N ILE A 154 -4.43 30.33 0.27
CA ILE A 154 -3.95 29.74 -1.00
C ILE A 154 -4.26 30.74 -2.11
N LYS A 155 -3.23 31.12 -2.89
CA LYS A 155 -3.38 31.98 -4.08
C LYS A 155 -3.38 31.13 -5.34
N PRO A 156 -4.17 31.47 -6.36
CA PRO A 156 -4.09 30.82 -7.66
C PRO A 156 -2.70 31.07 -8.29
N MET A 157 -2.07 30.01 -8.81
CA MET A 157 -0.81 30.07 -9.52
C MET A 157 -0.66 28.85 -10.43
N TYR A 158 0.26 28.90 -11.38
CA TYR A 158 0.59 27.75 -12.21
C TYR A 158 1.51 26.76 -11.47
N PRO A 159 1.51 25.45 -11.85
CA PRO A 159 2.35 24.44 -11.21
C PRO A 159 3.84 24.78 -11.20
N GLU A 160 4.36 25.39 -12.26
CA GLU A 160 5.75 25.84 -12.37
C GLU A 160 6.10 26.90 -11.33
N ASP A 161 5.20 27.89 -11.15
CA ASP A 161 5.36 28.95 -10.16
C ASP A 161 5.31 28.38 -8.74
N ALA A 162 4.45 27.40 -8.51
CA ALA A 162 4.35 26.69 -7.24
C ALA A 162 5.65 25.92 -6.92
N CYS A 163 6.30 25.31 -7.92
CA CYS A 163 7.61 24.67 -7.75
C CYS A 163 8.68 25.70 -7.36
N VAL A 164 8.72 26.85 -8.02
CA VAL A 164 9.65 27.95 -7.69
C VAL A 164 9.39 28.46 -6.27
N GLN A 165 8.13 28.69 -5.92
CA GLN A 165 7.75 29.15 -4.59
C GLN A 165 8.14 28.14 -3.50
N MET A 166 7.95 26.85 -3.75
CA MET A 166 8.38 25.76 -2.87
C MET A 166 9.88 25.80 -2.59
N GLU A 167 10.70 25.94 -3.63
CA GLU A 167 12.16 26.03 -3.50
C GLU A 167 12.59 27.29 -2.74
N LEU A 168 12.01 28.45 -3.04
CA LEU A 168 12.30 29.71 -2.34
C LEU A 168 11.98 29.65 -0.84
N LEU A 169 10.95 28.88 -0.45
CA LEU A 169 10.58 28.65 0.94
C LEU A 169 11.41 27.54 1.62
N GLY A 170 12.23 26.81 0.88
CA GLY A 170 12.98 25.64 1.37
C GLY A 170 12.10 24.48 1.80
N HIS A 171 10.94 24.32 1.19
CA HIS A 171 10.00 23.25 1.50
C HIS A 171 10.19 22.07 0.55
N ASN A 172 9.76 20.88 0.97
CA ASN A 172 9.74 19.70 0.14
C ASN A 172 8.38 19.45 -0.55
N PHE A 173 7.36 20.21 -0.17
CA PHE A 173 6.04 20.23 -0.80
C PHE A 173 5.43 21.61 -0.66
N PHE A 174 4.49 21.93 -1.54
CA PHE A 174 3.74 23.18 -1.50
C PHE A 174 2.31 22.96 -1.98
N VAL A 175 1.35 23.49 -1.22
CA VAL A 175 -0.08 23.42 -1.53
C VAL A 175 -0.50 24.73 -2.16
N PHE A 176 -1.13 24.68 -3.33
CA PHE A 176 -1.57 25.87 -4.08
C PHE A 176 -2.92 25.60 -4.75
N ARG A 177 -3.52 26.65 -5.28
CA ARG A 177 -4.68 26.53 -6.14
C ARG A 177 -4.22 26.68 -7.59
N ASN A 178 -4.52 25.70 -8.43
CA ASN A 178 -4.15 25.76 -9.84
C ASN A 178 -4.98 26.85 -10.54
N ALA A 179 -4.30 27.75 -11.26
CA ALA A 179 -4.93 28.87 -11.95
C ALA A 179 -5.76 28.43 -13.17
N GLU A 180 -5.58 27.21 -13.67
CA GLU A 180 -6.29 26.71 -14.84
C GLU A 180 -7.68 26.13 -14.48
N ASN A 181 -7.76 25.35 -13.40
CA ASN A 181 -8.99 24.63 -13.02
C ASN A 181 -9.57 25.06 -11.66
N ASP A 182 -8.90 26.01 -10.98
CA ASP A 182 -9.27 26.50 -9.63
C ASP A 182 -9.28 25.42 -8.53
N GLU A 183 -8.66 24.28 -8.78
CA GLU A 183 -8.56 23.17 -7.84
C GLU A 183 -7.35 23.27 -6.92
N VAL A 184 -7.45 22.67 -5.74
CA VAL A 184 -6.33 22.63 -4.79
C VAL A 184 -5.39 21.49 -5.19
N CYS A 185 -4.15 21.85 -5.52
CA CYS A 185 -3.10 20.92 -5.95
C CYS A 185 -1.91 20.97 -5.01
N VAL A 186 -1.05 19.95 -5.10
CA VAL A 186 0.19 19.86 -4.32
C VAL A 186 1.35 19.54 -5.23
N VAL A 187 2.38 20.40 -5.24
CA VAL A 187 3.68 20.07 -5.82
C VAL A 187 4.61 19.53 -4.74
N TYR A 188 5.45 18.58 -5.09
CA TYR A 188 6.42 18.00 -4.17
C TYR A 188 7.74 17.65 -4.87
N LYS A 189 8.83 17.75 -4.11
CA LYS A 189 10.18 17.48 -4.60
C LYS A 189 10.43 15.97 -4.68
N ARG A 190 11.00 15.53 -5.81
CA ARG A 190 11.43 14.14 -6.05
C ARG A 190 12.96 14.04 -6.08
N LYS A 191 13.49 12.84 -6.09
CA LYS A 191 14.93 12.59 -6.29
C LYS A 191 15.38 13.09 -7.68
N GLY A 192 16.57 13.66 -7.78
CA GLY A 192 17.13 14.09 -9.06
C GLY A 192 16.65 15.45 -9.56
N ASN A 193 16.32 16.35 -8.65
CA ASN A 193 15.88 17.72 -8.95
C ASN A 193 14.66 17.78 -9.88
N THR A 194 13.74 16.82 -9.71
CA THR A 194 12.46 16.74 -10.41
C THR A 194 11.31 16.96 -9.43
N TYR A 195 10.14 17.33 -9.95
CA TYR A 195 8.96 17.61 -9.17
C TYR A 195 7.83 16.67 -9.55
N GLY A 196 6.90 16.45 -8.64
CA GLY A 196 5.64 15.77 -8.90
C GLY A 196 4.48 16.70 -8.58
N LEU A 197 3.39 16.58 -9.34
CA LEU A 197 2.12 17.25 -9.11
C LEU A 197 1.10 16.20 -8.64
N ILE A 198 0.34 16.56 -7.62
CA ILE A 198 -0.82 15.81 -7.14
C ILE A 198 -2.04 16.69 -7.37
N GLU A 199 -2.98 16.19 -8.15
CA GLU A 199 -4.28 16.79 -8.43
C GLU A 199 -5.34 15.89 -7.78
N PRO A 200 -5.92 16.29 -6.62
CA PRO A 200 -6.96 15.51 -5.98
C PRO A 200 -8.25 15.58 -6.81
N GLU A 201 -8.82 14.44 -7.15
CA GLU A 201 -10.16 14.34 -7.70
C GLU A 201 -11.19 14.34 -6.56
N CYS A 202 -12.22 15.21 -6.65
CA CYS A 202 -13.32 15.29 -5.67
C CYS A 202 -14.58 14.61 -6.16
#